data_8f2c3d417d1dc05676441e60ea204fe7
#
_entry.id   8f2c3d417d1dc05676441e60ea204fe7
#
_cell.length_a   1.000
_cell.length_b   1.000
_cell.length_c   1.000
_cell.angle_alpha   90.00
_cell.angle_beta   90.00
_cell.angle_gamma   90.00
#
_symmetry.space_group_name_H-M   'P 1'
#
loop_
_entity.id
_entity.type
_entity.pdbx_description
1 polymer ?
#
loop_
_entity_poly.entity_id
_entity_poly.type
_entity_poly.pdbx_seq_one_letter_code
_entity_poly.pdbx_strand_id
1 'polypeptide(L)'
;MTRAAPIIFESAVRSVSADAYAVLLIRNDIDRHKHNETFARELVKALSTLGVRLLSLDYVRDIRQLSEAMRDDNCQFFVCFNGFGSELVHASGTPGKLVSAFELWRKPLFDLMHDCPVHETMQHQFKSVGQFRKALFTDYSYAHLSRMLGARSVQTVPSITFPEAVPVPTKPLAIRSIEILLPVGLCDPQVVIDRFRAPVSYRDRLFRELFDSVTAIAVDDLTVDPLTQTLIACQEGNIAVNFQDPDIRFLVTAILDYVKFARRDRLVRAISRLPVTVVSDRDVSHRFAGSKLRLMKDRSFPELIDTMGDSKIVLCPLPHYTGFHERALAAFTAGATVFAAPNEVLETNFWQGRDMLTYRTPEHLASLLDSALAGQIDLQEMASNGERVARERFSPDRLARIVVSQWKNMPR
;
A
#
# COMPACT_ATOMS: atom_id res chain seq x y z
N MET A 1 14.88 -12.06 24.07
CA MET A 1 13.50 -12.03 23.57
C MET A 1 12.59 -11.46 24.63
N THR A 2 12.41 -10.16 24.64
CA THR A 2 11.55 -9.44 25.61
C THR A 2 10.17 -9.30 24.98
N ARG A 3 9.17 -9.95 25.57
CA ARG A 3 7.74 -9.81 25.21
C ARG A 3 7.32 -8.36 25.45
N ALA A 4 6.88 -7.67 24.41
CA ALA A 4 6.23 -6.38 24.56
C ALA A 4 4.94 -6.54 25.38
N ALA A 5 4.84 -5.75 26.45
CA ALA A 5 3.63 -5.72 27.30
C ALA A 5 2.43 -5.17 26.52
N PRO A 6 1.21 -5.65 26.81
CA PRO A 6 0.02 -5.11 26.20
C PRO A 6 -0.19 -3.66 26.65
N ILE A 7 -0.33 -2.75 25.69
CA ILE A 7 -0.70 -1.35 25.97
C ILE A 7 -2.18 -1.32 26.33
N ILE A 8 -2.47 -1.17 27.61
CA ILE A 8 -3.83 -0.93 28.14
C ILE A 8 -4.13 0.56 27.96
N PHE A 9 -5.06 0.88 27.06
CA PHE A 9 -5.59 2.25 26.93
C PHE A 9 -6.88 2.37 27.73
N GLU A 10 -6.79 2.80 28.97
CA GLU A 10 -7.88 3.49 29.65
C GLU A 10 -7.67 5.00 29.44
N SER A 11 -8.44 5.60 28.55
CA SER A 11 -8.59 7.05 28.48
C SER A 11 -10.06 7.41 28.44
N ALA A 12 -10.45 8.35 29.31
CA ALA A 12 -11.80 8.88 29.46
C ALA A 12 -12.41 9.21 28.08
N VAL A 13 -13.54 8.56 27.79
CA VAL A 13 -14.32 8.77 26.56
C VAL A 13 -14.86 10.20 26.62
N ARG A 14 -14.30 11.11 25.82
CA ARG A 14 -14.92 12.42 25.56
C ARG A 14 -16.16 12.15 24.72
N SER A 15 -17.33 12.62 25.18
CA SER A 15 -18.54 12.62 24.38
C SER A 15 -18.28 13.46 23.10
N VAL A 16 -18.42 12.84 21.95
CA VAL A 16 -18.43 13.55 20.67
C VAL A 16 -19.78 14.26 20.58
N SER A 17 -19.80 15.55 20.23
CA SER A 17 -21.06 16.26 19.97
C SER A 17 -21.85 15.52 18.88
N ALA A 18 -23.18 15.49 18.98
CA ALA A 18 -24.02 14.84 17.98
C ALA A 18 -23.83 15.40 16.56
N ASP A 19 -23.35 16.65 16.43
CA ASP A 19 -23.11 17.35 15.18
C ASP A 19 -21.64 17.24 14.70
N ALA A 20 -20.77 16.61 15.49
CA ALA A 20 -19.35 16.47 15.13
C ALA A 20 -19.16 15.54 13.93
N TYR A 21 -18.29 15.97 13.01
CA TYR A 21 -17.97 15.19 11.82
C TYR A 21 -16.48 15.31 11.48
N ALA A 22 -16.03 14.43 10.62
CA ALA A 22 -14.72 14.48 9.97
C ALA A 22 -14.89 14.59 8.46
N VAL A 23 -13.84 14.98 7.75
CA VAL A 23 -13.84 15.08 6.29
C VAL A 23 -12.83 14.13 5.70
N LEU A 24 -13.27 13.33 4.74
CA LEU A 24 -12.40 12.53 3.89
C LEU A 24 -12.13 13.27 2.60
N LEU A 25 -10.87 13.57 2.36
CA LEU A 25 -10.42 14.18 1.11
C LEU A 25 -10.20 13.11 0.06
N ILE A 26 -10.92 13.18 -1.04
CA ILE A 26 -10.81 12.28 -2.18
C ILE A 26 -10.43 13.05 -3.44
N ARG A 27 -9.97 12.31 -4.44
CA ARG A 27 -9.71 12.83 -5.77
C ARG A 27 -10.14 11.81 -6.82
N ASN A 28 -11.36 11.98 -7.30
CA ASN A 28 -12.04 11.00 -8.16
C ASN A 28 -11.40 10.85 -9.54
N ASP A 29 -10.74 11.90 -10.06
CA ASP A 29 -10.12 11.90 -11.40
C ASP A 29 -8.84 11.04 -11.47
N ILE A 30 -8.20 10.76 -10.35
CA ILE A 30 -6.97 9.94 -10.29
C ILE A 30 -7.15 8.57 -9.64
N ASP A 31 -8.23 8.33 -8.89
CA ASP A 31 -8.56 7.01 -8.33
C ASP A 31 -9.21 6.10 -9.39
N ARG A 32 -8.49 5.92 -10.51
CA ARG A 32 -8.94 5.15 -11.67
C ARG A 32 -9.39 3.72 -11.32
N HIS A 33 -8.75 3.11 -10.33
CA HIS A 33 -9.04 1.75 -9.90
C HIS A 33 -10.01 1.67 -8.72
N LYS A 34 -10.53 2.80 -8.23
CA LYS A 34 -11.41 2.88 -7.06
C LYS A 34 -10.81 2.27 -5.78
N HIS A 35 -9.50 2.26 -5.67
CA HIS A 35 -8.82 1.74 -4.50
C HIS A 35 -9.10 2.62 -3.28
N ASN A 36 -8.87 3.92 -3.41
CA ASN A 36 -9.10 4.88 -2.32
C ASN A 36 -10.59 4.97 -1.96
N GLU A 37 -11.49 4.92 -2.96
CA GLU A 37 -12.94 4.87 -2.73
C GLU A 37 -13.35 3.64 -1.91
N THR A 38 -12.80 2.45 -2.24
CA THR A 38 -13.09 1.21 -1.52
C THR A 38 -12.58 1.26 -0.08
N PHE A 39 -11.33 1.68 0.09
CA PHE A 39 -10.73 1.86 1.42
C PHE A 39 -11.50 2.89 2.25
N ALA A 40 -11.91 3.98 1.62
CA ALA A 40 -12.72 5.03 2.24
C ALA A 40 -14.04 4.50 2.78
N ARG A 41 -14.74 3.65 2.02
CA ARG A 41 -16.01 3.04 2.42
C ARG A 41 -15.88 2.21 3.69
N GLU A 42 -14.83 1.41 3.80
CA GLU A 42 -14.53 0.64 5.01
C GLU A 42 -14.27 1.57 6.22
N LEU A 43 -13.49 2.62 6.02
CA LEU A 43 -13.17 3.58 7.07
C LEU A 43 -14.38 4.40 7.51
N VAL A 44 -15.23 4.83 6.57
CA VAL A 44 -16.50 5.54 6.88
C VAL A 44 -17.36 4.71 7.80
N LYS A 45 -17.55 3.44 7.48
CA LYS A 45 -18.35 2.53 8.32
C LYS A 45 -17.72 2.35 9.71
N ALA A 46 -16.42 2.08 9.76
CA ALA A 46 -15.70 1.88 11.00
C ALA A 46 -15.71 3.14 11.90
N LEU A 47 -15.56 4.33 11.34
CA LEU A 47 -15.67 5.59 12.10
C LEU A 47 -17.10 5.85 12.60
N SER A 48 -18.12 5.49 11.81
CA SER A 48 -19.51 5.66 12.22
C SER A 48 -19.85 4.83 13.45
N THR A 49 -19.27 3.63 13.62
CA THR A 49 -19.44 2.81 14.85
C THR A 49 -18.84 3.47 16.09
N LEU A 50 -17.91 4.40 15.91
CA LEU A 50 -17.28 5.20 16.96
C LEU A 50 -17.98 6.56 17.18
N GLY A 51 -19.13 6.78 16.54
CA GLY A 51 -19.89 8.01 16.63
C GLY A 51 -19.32 9.18 15.81
N VAL A 52 -18.42 8.92 14.88
CA VAL A 52 -17.83 9.95 13.99
C VAL A 52 -18.46 9.86 12.61
N ARG A 53 -19.26 10.86 12.25
CA ARG A 53 -19.78 11.00 10.89
C ARG A 53 -18.67 11.46 9.95
N LEU A 54 -18.48 10.80 8.79
CA LEU A 54 -17.48 11.16 7.80
C LEU A 54 -18.16 11.70 6.53
N LEU A 55 -17.74 12.90 6.12
CA LEU A 55 -18.19 13.56 4.88
C LEU A 55 -17.07 13.43 3.85
N SER A 56 -17.36 12.84 2.68
CA SER A 56 -16.40 12.76 1.57
C SER A 56 -16.49 14.01 0.71
N LEU A 57 -15.36 14.68 0.49
CA LEU A 57 -15.24 15.86 -0.38
C LEU A 57 -14.12 15.63 -1.42
N ASP A 58 -14.41 15.88 -2.68
CA ASP A 58 -13.39 15.99 -3.73
C ASP A 58 -12.70 17.35 -3.58
N TYR A 59 -11.44 17.33 -3.12
CA TYR A 59 -10.74 18.56 -2.72
C TYR A 59 -10.42 19.51 -3.91
N VAL A 60 -10.67 19.08 -5.14
CA VAL A 60 -10.55 19.93 -6.33
C VAL A 60 -11.93 20.51 -6.73
N ARG A 61 -12.99 19.69 -6.64
CA ARG A 61 -14.33 20.09 -7.09
C ARG A 61 -15.11 20.80 -5.99
N ASP A 62 -14.99 20.33 -4.75
CA ASP A 62 -15.79 20.79 -3.62
C ASP A 62 -15.05 21.83 -2.75
N ILE A 63 -14.22 22.68 -3.40
CA ILE A 63 -13.34 23.66 -2.72
C ILE A 63 -14.10 24.59 -1.78
N ARG A 64 -15.36 24.93 -2.09
CA ARG A 64 -16.19 25.76 -1.25
C ARG A 64 -16.57 25.05 0.05
N GLN A 65 -17.14 23.83 -0.03
CA GLN A 65 -17.50 23.01 1.12
C GLN A 65 -16.26 22.69 1.96
N LEU A 66 -15.13 22.45 1.30
CA LEU A 66 -13.85 22.24 1.99
C LEU A 66 -13.44 23.48 2.80
N SER A 67 -13.56 24.68 2.21
CA SER A 67 -13.27 25.93 2.89
C SER A 67 -14.23 26.19 4.07
N GLU A 68 -15.48 25.81 3.95
CA GLU A 68 -16.47 25.87 5.02
C GLU A 68 -16.12 24.89 6.16
N ALA A 69 -15.80 23.64 5.83
CA ALA A 69 -15.38 22.60 6.79
C ALA A 69 -14.10 23.00 7.55
N MET A 70 -13.14 23.65 6.91
CA MET A 70 -11.92 24.14 7.57
C MET A 70 -12.22 25.18 8.67
N ARG A 71 -13.32 25.92 8.56
CA ARG A 71 -13.73 26.97 9.53
C ARG A 71 -14.76 26.49 10.53
N ASP A 72 -15.41 25.37 10.27
CA ASP A 72 -16.47 24.83 11.12
C ASP A 72 -15.88 24.09 12.33
N ASP A 73 -16.19 24.55 13.53
CA ASP A 73 -15.75 23.94 14.79
C ASP A 73 -16.27 22.51 14.99
N ASN A 74 -17.37 22.14 14.34
CA ASN A 74 -17.89 20.79 14.34
C ASN A 74 -17.06 19.83 13.45
N CYS A 75 -16.30 20.34 12.49
CA CYS A 75 -15.33 19.55 11.73
C CYS A 75 -14.10 19.27 12.60
N GLN A 76 -13.95 18.03 13.04
CA GLN A 76 -12.96 17.64 14.04
C GLN A 76 -11.58 17.33 13.43
N PHE A 77 -11.56 16.66 12.30
CA PHE A 77 -10.32 16.30 11.59
C PHE A 77 -10.58 15.96 10.12
N PHE A 78 -9.51 15.86 9.39
CA PHE A 78 -9.50 15.45 8.00
C PHE A 78 -8.73 14.13 7.84
N VAL A 79 -9.10 13.35 6.84
CA VAL A 79 -8.39 12.13 6.41
C VAL A 79 -8.08 12.27 4.93
N CYS A 80 -6.90 11.85 4.49
CA CYS A 80 -6.58 11.73 3.07
C CYS A 80 -5.75 10.48 2.81
N PHE A 81 -5.53 10.18 1.52
CA PHE A 81 -4.69 9.08 1.07
C PHE A 81 -3.49 9.64 0.33
N ASN A 82 -2.30 9.09 0.60
CA ASN A 82 -1.06 9.40 -0.12
C ASN A 82 -0.78 10.91 -0.26
N GLY A 83 -1.16 11.69 0.76
CA GLY A 83 -0.93 13.13 0.81
C GLY A 83 -1.85 13.97 -0.05
N PHE A 84 -2.86 13.40 -0.72
CA PHE A 84 -3.79 14.16 -1.54
C PHE A 84 -4.59 15.16 -0.69
N GLY A 85 -4.51 16.44 -1.06
CA GLY A 85 -5.07 17.56 -0.30
C GLY A 85 -4.13 18.10 0.79
N SER A 86 -3.02 17.43 1.12
CA SER A 86 -2.05 17.94 2.09
C SER A 86 -1.32 19.19 1.58
N GLU A 87 -1.31 19.40 0.26
CA GLU A 87 -0.75 20.57 -0.44
C GLU A 87 -1.63 21.82 -0.37
N LEU A 88 -2.82 21.72 0.20
CA LEU A 88 -3.70 22.88 0.37
C LEU A 88 -3.01 23.94 1.23
N VAL A 89 -2.77 25.09 0.61
CA VAL A 89 -2.08 26.21 1.23
C VAL A 89 -2.93 27.48 1.15
N HIS A 90 -2.72 28.35 2.11
CA HIS A 90 -3.34 29.68 2.18
C HIS A 90 -2.26 30.75 2.25
N ALA A 91 -2.51 31.91 1.66
CA ALA A 91 -1.62 33.04 1.82
C ALA A 91 -1.55 33.44 3.30
N SER A 92 -0.35 33.42 3.88
CA SER A 92 -0.15 34.02 5.19
C SER A 92 -0.25 35.54 5.05
N GLY A 93 -0.56 36.25 6.13
CA GLY A 93 -0.54 37.72 6.12
C GLY A 93 0.82 38.35 5.74
N THR A 94 1.86 37.53 5.53
CA THR A 94 3.19 37.93 5.05
C THR A 94 3.27 37.71 3.55
N PRO A 95 3.62 38.74 2.75
CA PRO A 95 3.74 38.67 1.30
C PRO A 95 4.66 37.50 0.88
N GLY A 96 4.20 36.68 -0.06
CA GLY A 96 4.95 35.54 -0.62
C GLY A 96 5.07 34.29 0.27
N LYS A 97 4.53 34.32 1.50
CA LYS A 97 4.56 33.17 2.39
C LYS A 97 3.24 32.40 2.32
N LEU A 98 3.32 31.15 1.89
CA LEU A 98 2.21 30.19 1.95
C LEU A 98 2.30 29.37 3.24
N VAL A 99 1.16 29.12 3.85
CA VAL A 99 1.02 28.29 5.05
C VAL A 99 0.04 27.17 4.73
N SER A 100 0.28 25.97 5.24
CA SER A 100 -0.70 24.87 5.13
C SER A 100 -2.05 25.31 5.68
N ALA A 101 -3.12 25.01 4.96
CA ALA A 101 -4.48 25.29 5.40
C ALA A 101 -4.77 24.60 6.75
N PHE A 102 -4.25 23.40 6.94
CA PHE A 102 -4.40 22.63 8.18
C PHE A 102 -3.72 23.28 9.39
N GLU A 103 -2.54 23.88 9.16
CA GLU A 103 -1.84 24.66 10.20
C GLU A 103 -2.56 25.97 10.52
N LEU A 104 -3.03 26.68 9.49
CA LEU A 104 -3.73 27.94 9.66
C LEU A 104 -5.02 27.79 10.46
N TRP A 105 -5.81 26.75 10.15
CA TRP A 105 -7.09 26.49 10.78
C TRP A 105 -7.00 25.52 11.96
N ARG A 106 -5.78 25.08 12.32
CA ARG A 106 -5.49 24.12 13.39
C ARG A 106 -6.33 22.85 13.29
N LYS A 107 -6.55 22.36 12.07
CA LYS A 107 -7.32 21.15 11.77
C LYS A 107 -6.40 19.96 11.58
N PRO A 108 -6.55 18.88 12.36
CA PRO A 108 -5.78 17.66 12.15
C PRO A 108 -6.02 17.05 10.79
N LEU A 109 -4.94 16.63 10.12
CA LEU A 109 -4.97 15.85 8.89
C LEU A 109 -4.29 14.50 9.15
N PHE A 110 -5.05 13.41 9.02
CA PHE A 110 -4.54 12.04 9.03
C PHE A 110 -4.32 11.59 7.60
N ASP A 111 -3.08 11.39 7.25
CA ASP A 111 -2.65 11.04 5.90
C ASP A 111 -2.26 9.56 5.85
N LEU A 112 -3.11 8.74 5.23
CA LEU A 112 -2.93 7.30 5.09
C LEU A 112 -2.02 7.02 3.90
N MET A 113 -0.78 6.63 4.20
CA MET A 113 0.30 6.53 3.25
C MET A 113 0.54 5.06 2.84
N HIS A 114 0.26 4.74 1.58
CA HIS A 114 0.46 3.42 0.99
C HIS A 114 1.68 3.36 0.08
N ASP A 115 2.05 4.50 -0.53
CA ASP A 115 3.13 4.57 -1.51
C ASP A 115 4.44 5.13 -0.93
N CYS A 116 5.55 4.80 -1.58
CA CYS A 116 6.87 5.28 -1.21
C CYS A 116 6.95 6.81 -1.27
N PRO A 117 7.31 7.51 -0.18
CA PRO A 117 7.29 8.97 -0.13
C PRO A 117 8.29 9.64 -1.08
N VAL A 118 9.34 8.92 -1.51
CA VAL A 118 10.34 9.45 -2.46
C VAL A 118 10.06 9.08 -3.90
N HIS A 119 9.03 8.29 -4.16
CA HIS A 119 8.63 7.98 -5.51
C HIS A 119 8.32 9.27 -6.29
N GLU A 120 8.69 9.31 -7.57
CA GLU A 120 8.54 10.50 -8.41
C GLU A 120 7.12 11.06 -8.44
N THR A 121 6.11 10.18 -8.39
CA THR A 121 4.69 10.57 -8.36
C THR A 121 4.24 11.18 -7.03
N MET A 122 5.05 11.06 -5.96
CA MET A 122 4.69 11.45 -4.59
C MET A 122 5.35 12.77 -4.13
N GLN A 123 5.78 13.61 -5.06
CA GLN A 123 6.50 14.86 -4.77
C GLN A 123 5.73 15.85 -3.89
N HIS A 124 4.40 15.85 -3.96
CA HIS A 124 3.55 16.73 -3.16
C HIS A 124 3.65 16.46 -1.65
N GLN A 125 4.05 15.26 -1.23
CA GLN A 125 4.17 14.87 0.18
C GLN A 125 5.24 15.66 0.94
N PHE A 126 6.25 16.18 0.24
CA PHE A 126 7.32 16.97 0.87
C PHE A 126 6.94 18.43 1.15
N LYS A 127 5.81 18.90 0.63
CA LYS A 127 5.43 20.31 0.69
C LYS A 127 4.69 20.71 1.97
N SER A 128 4.18 19.74 2.72
CA SER A 128 3.35 19.97 3.90
C SER A 128 3.94 19.32 5.15
N VAL A 129 4.84 20.05 5.84
CA VAL A 129 5.49 19.59 7.06
C VAL A 129 4.96 20.40 8.24
N GLY A 130 3.74 20.11 8.67
CA GLY A 130 3.12 20.80 9.79
C GLY A 130 2.93 19.91 11.03
N GLN A 131 2.61 20.53 12.18
CA GLN A 131 2.29 19.81 13.40
C GLN A 131 0.90 19.18 13.36
N PHE A 132 -0.01 19.70 12.52
CA PHE A 132 -1.37 19.19 12.36
C PHE A 132 -1.48 18.08 11.32
N ARG A 133 -0.44 17.75 10.56
CA ARG A 133 -0.40 16.57 9.70
C ARG A 133 0.20 15.39 10.44
N LYS A 134 -0.51 14.26 10.43
CA LYS A 134 -0.03 12.95 10.90
C LYS A 134 0.01 11.96 9.75
N ALA A 135 1.21 11.57 9.35
CA ALA A 135 1.42 10.57 8.31
C ALA A 135 1.35 9.16 8.93
N LEU A 136 0.40 8.36 8.46
CA LEU A 136 0.12 7.01 8.92
C LEU A 136 0.51 6.02 7.83
N PHE A 137 1.70 5.42 7.94
CA PHE A 137 2.23 4.51 6.94
C PHE A 137 1.84 3.05 7.20
N THR A 138 1.50 2.34 6.15
CA THR A 138 1.33 0.88 6.21
C THR A 138 2.66 0.13 6.00
N ASP A 139 3.75 0.83 5.73
CA ASP A 139 5.10 0.30 5.52
C ASP A 139 6.11 0.92 6.50
N TYR A 140 6.90 0.07 7.17
CA TYR A 140 7.90 0.50 8.17
C TYR A 140 9.06 1.25 7.53
N SER A 141 9.54 0.79 6.36
CA SER A 141 10.65 1.45 5.63
C SER A 141 10.23 2.84 5.18
N TYR A 142 9.01 2.99 4.69
CA TYR A 142 8.47 4.28 4.27
C TYR A 142 8.26 5.23 5.43
N ALA A 143 7.78 4.73 6.56
CA ALA A 143 7.66 5.53 7.78
C ALA A 143 9.04 6.00 8.26
N HIS A 144 10.04 5.13 8.25
CA HIS A 144 11.42 5.49 8.60
C HIS A 144 11.99 6.54 7.66
N LEU A 145 11.88 6.32 6.36
CA LEU A 145 12.31 7.27 5.34
C LEU A 145 11.63 8.64 5.50
N SER A 146 10.32 8.65 5.76
CA SER A 146 9.59 9.91 5.97
C SER A 146 10.12 10.71 7.17
N ARG A 147 10.54 10.04 8.26
CA ARG A 147 11.20 10.70 9.38
C ARG A 147 12.56 11.28 8.98
N MET A 148 13.37 10.55 8.21
CA MET A 148 14.65 11.04 7.68
C MET A 148 14.45 12.28 6.79
N LEU A 149 13.32 12.37 6.09
CA LEU A 149 12.92 13.53 5.28
C LEU A 149 12.38 14.71 6.11
N GLY A 150 12.39 14.60 7.43
CA GLY A 150 11.98 15.67 8.35
C GLY A 150 10.49 15.69 8.69
N ALA A 151 9.72 14.66 8.36
CA ALA A 151 8.33 14.57 8.79
C ALA A 151 8.26 14.44 10.32
N ARG A 152 7.54 15.38 10.96
CA ARG A 152 7.52 15.51 12.43
C ARG A 152 6.63 14.50 13.12
N SER A 153 5.53 14.08 12.49
CA SER A 153 4.55 13.17 13.08
C SER A 153 4.29 12.02 12.13
N VAL A 154 5.01 10.91 12.36
CA VAL A 154 4.94 9.71 11.54
C VAL A 154 4.68 8.50 12.43
N GLN A 155 3.69 7.71 12.07
CA GLN A 155 3.37 6.45 12.74
C GLN A 155 3.17 5.35 11.70
N THR A 156 3.56 4.12 12.06
CA THR A 156 3.20 2.94 11.30
C THR A 156 1.86 2.41 11.81
N VAL A 157 0.97 2.10 10.89
CA VAL A 157 -0.36 1.55 11.17
C VAL A 157 -0.58 0.28 10.35
N PRO A 158 -1.40 -0.66 10.83
CA PRO A 158 -1.79 -1.80 9.99
C PRO A 158 -2.63 -1.32 8.81
N SER A 159 -2.51 -2.00 7.66
CA SER A 159 -3.52 -1.91 6.61
C SER A 159 -4.83 -2.58 7.07
N ILE A 160 -5.87 -2.57 6.26
CA ILE A 160 -7.20 -3.07 6.64
C ILE A 160 -7.69 -4.19 5.73
N THR A 161 -8.60 -5.00 6.25
CA THR A 161 -9.48 -5.89 5.49
C THR A 161 -10.63 -5.11 4.86
N PHE A 162 -11.34 -5.74 3.90
CA PHE A 162 -12.41 -5.13 3.11
C PHE A 162 -13.74 -5.86 3.26
N PRO A 163 -14.32 -5.96 4.47
CA PRO A 163 -15.53 -6.72 4.72
C PRO A 163 -16.76 -6.18 3.98
N GLU A 164 -16.83 -4.87 3.70
CA GLU A 164 -17.94 -4.26 2.95
C GLU A 164 -17.86 -4.50 1.44
N ALA A 165 -16.67 -4.82 0.94
CA ALA A 165 -16.46 -5.09 -0.47
C ALA A 165 -16.64 -6.59 -0.81
N VAL A 166 -16.75 -7.47 0.18
CA VAL A 166 -16.88 -8.93 -0.01
C VAL A 166 -18.31 -9.37 0.23
N PRO A 167 -18.96 -10.06 -0.74
CA PRO A 167 -20.28 -10.63 -0.52
C PRO A 167 -20.27 -11.71 0.56
N VAL A 168 -21.32 -11.76 1.37
CA VAL A 168 -21.52 -12.79 2.41
C VAL A 168 -22.74 -13.62 2.05
N PRO A 169 -22.65 -14.96 2.07
CA PRO A 169 -21.47 -15.78 2.38
C PRO A 169 -20.45 -15.85 1.24
N THR A 170 -19.19 -16.09 1.59
CA THR A 170 -18.14 -16.33 0.61
C THR A 170 -18.36 -17.67 -0.10
N LYS A 171 -18.04 -17.72 -1.40
CA LYS A 171 -18.18 -18.92 -2.22
C LYS A 171 -17.18 -20.00 -1.75
N PRO A 172 -17.63 -21.27 -1.47
CA PRO A 172 -16.71 -22.35 -1.12
C PRO A 172 -15.62 -22.57 -2.18
N LEU A 173 -14.38 -22.87 -1.78
CA LEU A 173 -13.26 -23.01 -2.71
C LEU A 173 -13.52 -24.05 -3.80
N ALA A 174 -14.19 -25.17 -3.47
CA ALA A 174 -14.45 -26.26 -4.39
C ALA A 174 -15.23 -25.86 -5.66
N ILE A 175 -16.06 -24.80 -5.58
CA ILE A 175 -16.90 -24.34 -6.68
C ILE A 175 -16.42 -23.05 -7.31
N ARG A 176 -15.23 -22.55 -6.93
CA ARG A 176 -14.63 -21.35 -7.53
C ARG A 176 -14.06 -21.67 -8.91
N SER A 177 -14.23 -20.75 -9.85
CA SER A 177 -13.90 -20.97 -11.26
C SER A 177 -12.44 -20.70 -11.61
N ILE A 178 -11.72 -19.95 -10.77
CA ILE A 178 -10.33 -19.57 -10.99
C ILE A 178 -9.44 -20.38 -10.06
N GLU A 179 -8.58 -21.24 -10.64
CA GLU A 179 -7.65 -22.04 -9.85
C GLU A 179 -6.60 -21.15 -9.16
N ILE A 180 -5.93 -20.30 -9.94
CA ILE A 180 -4.86 -19.43 -9.48
C ILE A 180 -5.06 -18.04 -10.07
N LEU A 181 -5.10 -17.02 -9.23
CA LEU A 181 -5.18 -15.60 -9.61
C LEU A 181 -3.88 -14.88 -9.29
N LEU A 182 -3.36 -14.14 -10.25
CA LEU A 182 -2.23 -13.23 -10.08
C LEU A 182 -2.66 -11.79 -10.41
N PRO A 183 -3.02 -10.97 -9.41
CA PRO A 183 -3.49 -9.61 -9.62
C PRO A 183 -2.31 -8.63 -9.58
N VAL A 184 -1.61 -8.43 -10.70
CA VAL A 184 -0.42 -7.57 -10.78
C VAL A 184 -0.37 -6.78 -12.08
N GLY A 185 0.04 -5.52 -12.02
CA GLY A 185 0.47 -4.79 -13.21
C GLY A 185 1.77 -5.40 -13.74
N LEU A 186 1.74 -5.89 -14.97
CA LEU A 186 2.92 -6.39 -15.67
C LEU A 186 3.51 -5.29 -16.54
N CYS A 187 4.83 -5.19 -16.54
CA CYS A 187 5.57 -4.29 -17.42
C CYS A 187 6.88 -4.94 -17.83
N ASP A 188 7.36 -4.62 -19.02
CA ASP A 188 8.70 -5.03 -19.43
C ASP A 188 9.75 -4.29 -18.60
N PRO A 189 10.60 -5.00 -17.83
CA PRO A 189 11.69 -4.35 -17.09
C PRO A 189 12.64 -3.54 -18.00
N GLN A 190 12.75 -3.90 -19.28
CA GLN A 190 13.60 -3.21 -20.25
C GLN A 190 13.21 -1.73 -20.42
N VAL A 191 11.92 -1.41 -20.27
CA VAL A 191 11.43 -0.01 -20.34
C VAL A 191 12.12 0.88 -19.29
N VAL A 192 12.46 0.32 -18.13
CA VAL A 192 13.18 1.07 -17.08
C VAL A 192 14.65 1.23 -17.46
N ILE A 193 15.29 0.16 -17.93
CA ILE A 193 16.71 0.21 -18.36
C ILE A 193 16.92 1.22 -19.48
N ASP A 194 15.97 1.33 -20.39
CA ASP A 194 16.02 2.23 -21.52
C ASP A 194 16.16 3.72 -21.12
N ARG A 195 15.75 4.07 -19.89
CA ARG A 195 15.93 5.43 -19.34
C ARG A 195 17.41 5.77 -19.05
N PHE A 196 18.29 4.76 -18.93
CA PHE A 196 19.72 4.92 -18.67
C PHE A 196 20.59 4.74 -19.92
N ARG A 197 20.04 4.87 -21.12
CA ARG A 197 20.66 4.45 -22.39
C ARG A 197 22.00 5.10 -22.72
N ALA A 198 22.24 6.31 -22.31
CA ALA A 198 23.48 7.00 -22.66
C ALA A 198 23.95 7.87 -21.49
N PRO A 199 24.77 7.35 -20.58
CA PRO A 199 25.35 8.19 -19.53
C PRO A 199 26.25 9.26 -20.17
N VAL A 200 25.88 10.51 -20.00
CA VAL A 200 26.58 11.66 -20.59
C VAL A 200 27.61 12.22 -19.62
N SER A 201 27.37 12.08 -18.31
CA SER A 201 28.20 12.64 -17.24
C SER A 201 28.82 11.57 -16.34
N TYR A 202 29.77 11.95 -15.50
CA TYR A 202 30.32 11.08 -14.46
C TYR A 202 29.22 10.65 -13.48
N ARG A 203 28.30 11.56 -13.13
CA ARG A 203 27.17 11.29 -12.25
C ARG A 203 26.23 10.25 -12.84
N ASP A 204 25.94 10.31 -14.14
CA ASP A 204 25.09 9.32 -14.80
C ASP A 204 25.72 7.92 -14.78
N ARG A 205 27.06 7.82 -14.94
CA ARG A 205 27.78 6.54 -14.82
C ARG A 205 27.68 5.98 -13.42
N LEU A 206 27.88 6.82 -12.39
CA LEU A 206 27.75 6.43 -10.99
C LEU A 206 26.33 5.94 -10.65
N PHE A 207 25.31 6.62 -11.14
CA PHE A 207 23.92 6.21 -10.96
C PHE A 207 23.64 4.89 -11.68
N ARG A 208 24.24 4.66 -12.84
CA ARG A 208 24.13 3.38 -13.54
C ARG A 208 24.77 2.24 -12.76
N GLU A 209 25.96 2.44 -12.22
CA GLU A 209 26.65 1.46 -11.40
C GLU A 209 25.86 1.12 -10.14
N LEU A 210 25.28 2.13 -9.46
CA LEU A 210 24.37 1.93 -8.32
C LEU A 210 23.13 1.14 -8.72
N PHE A 211 22.48 1.53 -9.81
CA PHE A 211 21.31 0.83 -10.32
C PHE A 211 21.63 -0.65 -10.57
N ASP A 212 22.72 -0.95 -11.30
CA ASP A 212 23.12 -2.30 -11.65
C ASP A 212 23.45 -3.13 -10.40
N SER A 213 24.20 -2.58 -9.43
CA SER A 213 24.60 -3.29 -8.20
C SER A 213 23.40 -3.60 -7.30
N VAL A 214 22.52 -2.63 -7.07
CA VAL A 214 21.36 -2.81 -6.22
C VAL A 214 20.34 -3.77 -6.83
N THR A 215 20.08 -3.61 -8.13
CA THR A 215 19.08 -4.44 -8.82
C THR A 215 19.52 -5.89 -8.98
N ALA A 216 20.83 -6.15 -9.15
CA ALA A 216 21.36 -7.50 -9.19
C ALA A 216 21.04 -8.29 -7.90
N ILE A 217 21.21 -7.66 -6.75
CA ILE A 217 20.92 -8.29 -5.45
C ILE A 217 19.41 -8.39 -5.23
N ALA A 218 18.71 -7.26 -5.38
CA ALA A 218 17.30 -7.18 -5.00
C ALA A 218 16.36 -7.97 -5.91
N VAL A 219 16.73 -8.24 -7.16
CA VAL A 219 15.89 -9.09 -8.05
C VAL A 219 15.96 -10.56 -7.66
N ASP A 220 17.13 -11.02 -7.22
CA ASP A 220 17.35 -12.44 -6.89
C ASP A 220 16.87 -12.82 -5.50
N ASP A 221 17.02 -11.93 -4.53
CA ASP A 221 16.59 -12.15 -3.15
C ASP A 221 15.31 -11.36 -2.82
N LEU A 222 14.19 -12.09 -2.67
CA LEU A 222 12.89 -11.49 -2.36
C LEU A 222 12.81 -10.88 -0.95
N THR A 223 13.78 -11.19 -0.06
CA THR A 223 13.84 -10.61 1.30
C THR A 223 14.55 -9.27 1.34
N VAL A 224 15.26 -8.92 0.26
CA VAL A 224 15.96 -7.64 0.16
C VAL A 224 14.98 -6.53 -0.22
N ASP A 225 14.87 -5.53 0.67
CA ASP A 225 14.13 -4.30 0.37
C ASP A 225 14.98 -3.41 -0.56
N PRO A 226 14.51 -3.13 -1.80
CA PRO A 226 15.33 -2.39 -2.76
C PRO A 226 15.61 -0.94 -2.34
N LEU A 227 14.73 -0.31 -1.56
CA LEU A 227 14.97 1.04 -1.04
C LEU A 227 16.10 1.03 -0.01
N THR A 228 16.03 0.14 0.97
CA THR A 228 17.08 -0.02 1.99
C THR A 228 18.42 -0.35 1.34
N GLN A 229 18.42 -1.27 0.38
CA GLN A 229 19.64 -1.64 -0.36
C GLN A 229 20.21 -0.45 -1.14
N THR A 230 19.37 0.40 -1.72
CA THR A 230 19.82 1.64 -2.38
C THR A 230 20.51 2.58 -1.41
N LEU A 231 19.95 2.77 -0.21
CA LEU A 231 20.55 3.63 0.81
C LEU A 231 21.90 3.09 1.29
N ILE A 232 22.01 1.78 1.49
CA ILE A 232 23.27 1.11 1.84
C ILE A 232 24.32 1.33 0.74
N ALA A 233 23.98 1.06 -0.51
CA ALA A 233 24.90 1.24 -1.63
C ALA A 233 25.35 2.71 -1.81
N CYS A 234 24.45 3.66 -1.59
CA CYS A 234 24.82 5.09 -1.57
C CYS A 234 25.81 5.41 -0.44
N GLN A 235 25.59 4.86 0.75
CA GLN A 235 26.50 5.06 1.89
C GLN A 235 27.89 4.45 1.62
N GLU A 236 27.96 3.24 1.12
CA GLU A 236 29.20 2.55 0.75
C GLU A 236 29.97 3.30 -0.36
N GLY A 237 29.24 3.85 -1.32
CA GLY A 237 29.80 4.68 -2.41
C GLY A 237 30.10 6.13 -2.01
N ASN A 238 29.95 6.52 -0.74
CA ASN A 238 30.08 7.90 -0.25
C ASN A 238 29.24 8.90 -1.03
N ILE A 239 28.04 8.49 -1.47
CA ILE A 239 27.11 9.34 -2.20
C ILE A 239 26.13 9.97 -1.21
N ALA A 240 26.15 11.30 -1.17
CA ALA A 240 25.20 12.05 -0.35
C ALA A 240 23.77 11.88 -0.88
N VAL A 241 22.90 11.27 -0.09
CA VAL A 241 21.48 11.10 -0.45
C VAL A 241 20.71 12.37 -0.08
N ASN A 242 20.34 13.13 -1.09
CA ASN A 242 19.43 14.26 -0.93
C ASN A 242 18.15 14.01 -1.74
N PHE A 243 17.08 13.62 -1.08
CA PHE A 243 15.80 13.35 -1.76
C PHE A 243 15.07 14.61 -2.26
N GLN A 244 15.58 15.81 -2.01
CA GLN A 244 15.14 17.02 -2.71
C GLN A 244 15.72 17.09 -4.12
N ASP A 245 16.82 16.35 -4.39
CA ASP A 245 17.41 16.22 -5.70
C ASP A 245 16.53 15.34 -6.61
N PRO A 246 16.05 15.88 -7.74
CA PRO A 246 15.22 15.12 -8.68
C PRO A 246 15.92 13.87 -9.23
N ASP A 247 17.24 13.93 -9.43
CA ASP A 247 17.98 12.82 -10.02
C ASP A 247 18.11 11.65 -9.03
N ILE A 248 18.28 11.93 -7.74
CA ILE A 248 18.25 10.89 -6.70
C ILE A 248 16.88 10.23 -6.63
N ARG A 249 15.80 11.02 -6.68
CA ARG A 249 14.44 10.45 -6.71
C ARG A 249 14.18 9.63 -7.97
N PHE A 250 14.66 10.10 -9.10
CA PHE A 250 14.60 9.37 -10.36
C PHE A 250 15.32 8.00 -10.25
N LEU A 251 16.56 7.99 -9.73
CA LEU A 251 17.32 6.76 -9.51
C LEU A 251 16.56 5.78 -8.60
N VAL A 252 16.11 6.25 -7.44
CA VAL A 252 15.36 5.42 -6.49
C VAL A 252 14.08 4.88 -7.13
N THR A 253 13.30 5.72 -7.82
CA THR A 253 12.09 5.29 -8.53
C THR A 253 12.41 4.22 -9.58
N ALA A 254 13.49 4.42 -10.36
CA ALA A 254 13.89 3.47 -11.38
C ALA A 254 14.30 2.11 -10.79
N ILE A 255 15.05 2.10 -9.68
CA ILE A 255 15.42 0.87 -8.98
C ILE A 255 14.16 0.13 -8.46
N LEU A 256 13.27 0.84 -7.79
CA LEU A 256 12.03 0.26 -7.25
C LEU A 256 11.15 -0.32 -8.38
N ASP A 257 10.97 0.40 -9.46
CA ASP A 257 10.17 -0.04 -10.60
C ASP A 257 10.81 -1.22 -11.33
N TYR A 258 12.13 -1.19 -11.56
CA TYR A 258 12.83 -2.28 -12.21
C TYR A 258 12.74 -3.57 -11.40
N VAL A 259 13.07 -3.52 -10.12
CA VAL A 259 13.01 -4.70 -9.23
C VAL A 259 11.60 -5.27 -9.20
N LYS A 260 10.58 -4.43 -9.06
CA LYS A 260 9.17 -4.81 -9.08
C LYS A 260 8.81 -5.54 -10.39
N PHE A 261 9.18 -4.98 -11.54
CA PHE A 261 8.83 -5.57 -12.83
C PHE A 261 9.64 -6.83 -13.13
N ALA A 262 10.93 -6.84 -12.80
CA ALA A 262 11.80 -8.00 -13.01
C ALA A 262 11.38 -9.21 -12.15
N ARG A 263 11.06 -8.98 -10.87
CA ARG A 263 10.54 -10.03 -9.98
C ARG A 263 9.23 -10.62 -10.51
N ARG A 264 8.30 -9.77 -10.98
CA ARG A 264 7.02 -10.19 -11.56
C ARG A 264 7.20 -10.95 -12.87
N ASP A 265 8.09 -10.50 -13.75
CA ASP A 265 8.39 -11.18 -15.03
C ASP A 265 8.96 -12.58 -14.77
N ARG A 266 9.94 -12.72 -13.89
CA ARG A 266 10.53 -14.01 -13.50
C ARG A 266 9.46 -14.95 -12.90
N LEU A 267 8.62 -14.43 -12.01
CA LEU A 267 7.55 -15.20 -11.39
C LEU A 267 6.56 -15.72 -12.44
N VAL A 268 6.10 -14.86 -13.33
CA VAL A 268 5.14 -15.24 -14.37
C VAL A 268 5.74 -16.30 -15.30
N ARG A 269 7.04 -16.20 -15.67
CA ARG A 269 7.71 -17.21 -16.48
C ARG A 269 7.77 -18.56 -15.78
N ALA A 270 8.10 -18.60 -14.50
CA ALA A 270 8.20 -19.84 -13.74
C ALA A 270 6.85 -20.60 -13.65
N ILE A 271 5.74 -19.86 -13.55
CA ILE A 271 4.39 -20.44 -13.42
C ILE A 271 3.61 -20.49 -14.73
N SER A 272 4.22 -20.14 -15.87
CA SER A 272 3.55 -20.00 -17.18
C SER A 272 2.92 -21.30 -17.72
N ARG A 273 3.34 -22.47 -17.22
CA ARG A 273 2.78 -23.79 -17.55
C ARG A 273 1.49 -24.10 -16.76
N LEU A 274 1.19 -23.35 -15.70
CA LEU A 274 0.05 -23.58 -14.80
C LEU A 274 -1.17 -22.79 -15.25
N PRO A 275 -2.39 -23.19 -14.81
CA PRO A 275 -3.64 -22.51 -15.15
C PRO A 275 -3.82 -21.21 -14.34
N VAL A 276 -2.96 -20.22 -14.59
CA VAL A 276 -2.96 -18.94 -13.88
C VAL A 276 -3.76 -17.90 -14.67
N THR A 277 -4.69 -17.26 -13.98
CA THR A 277 -5.36 -16.05 -14.46
C THR A 277 -4.60 -14.82 -13.97
N VAL A 278 -4.11 -14.00 -14.89
CA VAL A 278 -3.40 -12.76 -14.59
C VAL A 278 -4.31 -11.58 -14.86
N VAL A 279 -4.50 -10.70 -13.87
CA VAL A 279 -5.19 -9.42 -14.04
C VAL A 279 -4.13 -8.33 -14.14
N SER A 280 -4.05 -7.64 -15.28
CA SER A 280 -3.05 -6.61 -15.54
C SER A 280 -3.64 -5.43 -16.30
N ASP A 281 -3.13 -4.23 -16.00
CA ASP A 281 -3.46 -2.98 -16.67
C ASP A 281 -2.81 -2.83 -18.06
N ARG A 282 -1.86 -3.71 -18.39
CA ARG A 282 -1.11 -3.69 -19.66
C ARG A 282 -1.27 -5.00 -20.40
N ASP A 283 -1.40 -4.90 -21.72
CA ASP A 283 -1.34 -6.05 -22.58
C ASP A 283 0.14 -6.44 -22.80
N VAL A 284 0.51 -7.54 -22.18
CA VAL A 284 1.84 -8.17 -22.31
C VAL A 284 1.74 -9.59 -22.87
N SER A 285 0.61 -9.92 -23.53
CA SER A 285 0.32 -11.25 -24.07
C SER A 285 1.44 -11.78 -25.00
N HIS A 286 2.02 -10.89 -25.79
CA HIS A 286 3.12 -11.22 -26.71
C HIS A 286 4.37 -11.78 -26.00
N ARG A 287 4.59 -11.44 -24.73
CA ARG A 287 5.75 -11.90 -23.94
C ARG A 287 5.58 -13.33 -23.43
N PHE A 288 4.35 -13.80 -23.35
CA PHE A 288 3.98 -15.10 -22.79
C PHE A 288 3.25 -15.98 -23.79
N ALA A 289 3.50 -15.76 -25.10
CA ALA A 289 2.91 -16.57 -26.16
C ALA A 289 3.24 -18.06 -25.95
N GLY A 290 2.25 -18.92 -26.14
CA GLY A 290 2.39 -20.36 -25.91
C GLY A 290 2.30 -20.83 -24.45
N SER A 291 2.10 -19.92 -23.50
CA SER A 291 1.85 -20.26 -22.09
C SER A 291 0.37 -20.66 -21.87
N LYS A 292 0.09 -21.26 -20.69
CA LYS A 292 -1.28 -21.54 -20.21
C LYS A 292 -1.91 -20.35 -19.46
N LEU A 293 -1.27 -19.21 -19.46
CA LEU A 293 -1.74 -18.03 -18.79
C LEU A 293 -3.01 -17.48 -19.47
N ARG A 294 -4.01 -17.17 -18.65
CA ARG A 294 -5.20 -16.43 -19.07
C ARG A 294 -5.06 -14.97 -18.67
N LEU A 295 -4.90 -14.07 -19.63
CA LEU A 295 -4.84 -12.64 -19.35
C LEU A 295 -6.27 -12.08 -19.26
N MET A 296 -6.55 -11.36 -18.19
CA MET A 296 -7.77 -10.59 -17.99
C MET A 296 -7.41 -9.10 -18.01
N LYS A 297 -8.31 -8.30 -18.56
CA LYS A 297 -8.19 -6.85 -18.49
C LYS A 297 -8.16 -6.38 -17.04
N ASP A 298 -7.51 -5.26 -16.84
CA ASP A 298 -7.53 -4.49 -15.62
C ASP A 298 -8.98 -4.29 -15.09
N ARG A 299 -9.09 -4.36 -13.77
CA ARG A 299 -10.34 -4.25 -13.05
C ARG A 299 -10.23 -3.17 -11.98
N SER A 300 -11.35 -2.55 -11.67
CA SER A 300 -11.44 -1.74 -10.46
C SER A 300 -11.17 -2.60 -9.22
N PHE A 301 -10.76 -1.99 -8.14
CA PHE A 301 -10.41 -2.74 -6.92
C PHE A 301 -11.60 -3.55 -6.35
N PRO A 302 -12.85 -3.06 -6.33
CA PRO A 302 -14.01 -3.89 -5.98
C PRO A 302 -14.17 -5.11 -6.90
N GLU A 303 -14.09 -4.94 -8.23
CA GLU A 303 -14.19 -6.06 -9.18
C GLU A 303 -13.03 -7.05 -9.03
N LEU A 304 -11.86 -6.57 -8.61
CA LEU A 304 -10.72 -7.42 -8.30
C LEU A 304 -10.98 -8.25 -7.03
N ILE A 305 -11.58 -7.67 -5.99
CA ILE A 305 -12.00 -8.39 -4.78
C ILE A 305 -13.03 -9.47 -5.13
N ASP A 306 -14.02 -9.16 -5.97
CA ASP A 306 -14.96 -10.17 -6.47
C ASP A 306 -14.26 -11.31 -7.22
N THR A 307 -13.26 -10.96 -8.05
CA THR A 307 -12.44 -11.96 -8.76
C THR A 307 -11.63 -12.83 -7.79
N MET A 308 -11.10 -12.25 -6.69
CA MET A 308 -10.45 -12.99 -5.61
C MET A 308 -11.43 -13.95 -4.92
N GLY A 309 -12.69 -13.52 -4.73
CA GLY A 309 -13.77 -14.34 -4.18
C GLY A 309 -14.16 -15.54 -5.06
N ASP A 310 -13.86 -15.51 -6.35
CA ASP A 310 -14.03 -16.64 -7.28
C ASP A 310 -12.71 -17.40 -7.57
N SER A 311 -11.65 -17.10 -6.84
CA SER A 311 -10.33 -17.73 -6.99
C SER A 311 -10.00 -18.62 -5.83
N LYS A 312 -9.43 -19.84 -6.09
CA LYS A 312 -8.98 -20.75 -5.05
C LYS A 312 -7.70 -20.26 -4.38
N ILE A 313 -6.73 -19.88 -5.21
CA ILE A 313 -5.42 -19.37 -4.77
C ILE A 313 -5.22 -17.95 -5.32
N VAL A 314 -4.79 -17.03 -4.48
CA VAL A 314 -4.36 -15.68 -4.88
C VAL A 314 -2.87 -15.52 -4.60
N LEU A 315 -2.13 -15.16 -5.64
CA LEU A 315 -0.70 -14.89 -5.56
C LEU A 315 -0.45 -13.43 -5.21
N CYS A 316 0.32 -13.21 -4.16
CA CYS A 316 0.70 -11.87 -3.69
C CYS A 316 2.22 -11.68 -3.80
N PRO A 317 2.76 -11.35 -4.99
CA PRO A 317 4.17 -10.98 -5.16
C PRO A 317 4.37 -9.57 -4.64
N LEU A 318 4.60 -9.47 -3.33
CA LEU A 318 4.74 -8.19 -2.64
C LEU A 318 6.02 -7.47 -3.12
N PRO A 319 5.94 -6.18 -3.43
CA PRO A 319 7.10 -5.43 -3.89
C PRO A 319 8.09 -5.10 -2.77
N HIS A 320 7.62 -5.10 -1.53
CA HIS A 320 8.36 -4.66 -0.34
C HIS A 320 8.33 -5.72 0.75
N TYR A 321 9.46 -5.86 1.45
CA TYR A 321 9.59 -6.81 2.54
C TYR A 321 8.93 -6.33 3.84
N THR A 322 8.92 -5.03 4.11
CA THR A 322 8.49 -4.43 5.38
C THR A 322 7.08 -3.87 5.40
N GLY A 323 6.40 -3.86 4.26
CA GLY A 323 5.09 -3.23 4.10
C GLY A 323 3.94 -4.21 4.00
N PHE A 324 2.76 -3.77 4.46
CA PHE A 324 1.53 -4.52 4.29
C PHE A 324 0.87 -4.11 2.99
N HIS A 325 0.68 -5.07 2.09
CA HIS A 325 -0.01 -4.78 0.84
C HIS A 325 -1.49 -5.11 0.96
N GLU A 326 -2.35 -4.17 0.63
CA GLU A 326 -3.82 -4.28 0.71
C GLU A 326 -4.40 -5.48 -0.05
N ARG A 327 -3.74 -5.91 -1.15
CA ARG A 327 -4.20 -7.07 -1.94
C ARG A 327 -4.15 -8.38 -1.17
N ALA A 328 -3.16 -8.56 -0.30
CA ALA A 328 -3.10 -9.76 0.54
C ALA A 328 -4.29 -9.79 1.51
N LEU A 329 -4.60 -8.65 2.14
CA LEU A 329 -5.76 -8.54 3.04
C LEU A 329 -7.09 -8.67 2.30
N ALA A 330 -7.20 -8.13 1.09
CA ALA A 330 -8.36 -8.32 0.23
C ALA A 330 -8.56 -9.79 -0.13
N ALA A 331 -7.49 -10.51 -0.49
CA ALA A 331 -7.54 -11.93 -0.81
C ALA A 331 -7.97 -12.77 0.40
N PHE A 332 -7.42 -12.51 1.58
CA PHE A 332 -7.86 -13.16 2.83
C PHE A 332 -9.32 -12.85 3.12
N THR A 333 -9.74 -11.58 3.00
CA THR A 333 -11.14 -11.18 3.26
C THR A 333 -12.10 -11.85 2.30
N ALA A 334 -11.68 -12.07 1.04
CA ALA A 334 -12.45 -12.80 0.02
C ALA A 334 -12.44 -14.32 0.22
N GLY A 335 -11.82 -14.83 1.29
CA GLY A 335 -11.73 -16.24 1.61
C GLY A 335 -10.90 -17.04 0.59
N ALA A 336 -9.90 -16.43 -0.05
CA ALA A 336 -8.97 -17.13 -0.92
C ALA A 336 -7.75 -17.63 -0.14
N THR A 337 -7.13 -18.71 -0.60
CA THR A 337 -5.84 -19.14 -0.07
C THR A 337 -4.75 -18.22 -0.60
N VAL A 338 -3.95 -17.64 0.28
CA VAL A 338 -2.90 -16.66 -0.09
C VAL A 338 -1.54 -17.33 -0.19
N PHE A 339 -0.89 -17.21 -1.34
CA PHE A 339 0.51 -17.55 -1.54
C PHE A 339 1.28 -16.23 -1.78
N ALA A 340 2.15 -15.85 -0.84
CA ALA A 340 2.80 -14.54 -0.84
C ALA A 340 4.32 -14.63 -0.98
N ALA A 341 4.93 -13.58 -1.53
CA ALA A 341 6.36 -13.35 -1.38
C ALA A 341 6.70 -13.14 0.10
N PRO A 342 7.94 -13.36 0.54
CA PRO A 342 8.38 -13.09 1.90
C PRO A 342 8.03 -11.66 2.31
N ASN A 343 7.48 -11.53 3.52
CA ASN A 343 7.11 -10.22 4.05
C ASN A 343 7.08 -10.30 5.58
N GLU A 344 7.84 -9.45 6.24
CA GLU A 344 7.98 -9.45 7.70
C GLU A 344 6.63 -9.31 8.42
N VAL A 345 5.75 -8.44 7.91
CA VAL A 345 4.45 -8.19 8.54
C VAL A 345 3.52 -9.40 8.37
N LEU A 346 3.52 -10.05 7.19
CA LEU A 346 2.76 -11.27 6.98
C LEU A 346 3.27 -12.41 7.85
N GLU A 347 4.58 -12.67 7.82
CA GLU A 347 5.21 -13.76 8.57
C GLU A 347 5.08 -13.60 10.09
N THR A 348 4.98 -12.35 10.59
CA THR A 348 4.74 -12.07 12.01
C THR A 348 3.29 -12.31 12.42
N ASN A 349 2.33 -12.14 11.52
CA ASN A 349 0.91 -12.16 11.85
C ASN A 349 0.18 -13.44 11.43
N PHE A 350 0.69 -14.16 10.43
CA PHE A 350 0.09 -15.38 9.89
C PHE A 350 1.06 -16.56 10.01
N TRP A 351 0.55 -17.73 10.31
CA TRP A 351 1.37 -18.93 10.42
C TRP A 351 1.54 -19.58 9.06
N GLN A 352 2.79 -19.72 8.66
CA GLN A 352 3.20 -20.48 7.50
C GLN A 352 2.66 -21.91 7.53
N GLY A 353 2.05 -22.36 6.43
CA GLY A 353 1.48 -23.69 6.28
C GLY A 353 0.09 -23.89 6.90
N ARG A 354 -0.38 -22.95 7.75
CA ARG A 354 -1.71 -23.00 8.36
C ARG A 354 -2.63 -21.90 7.85
N ASP A 355 -2.14 -20.66 7.82
CA ASP A 355 -2.94 -19.47 7.47
C ASP A 355 -2.64 -19.00 6.03
N MET A 356 -1.43 -19.27 5.56
CA MET A 356 -0.93 -18.93 4.22
C MET A 356 0.33 -19.72 3.87
N LEU A 357 0.80 -19.56 2.60
CA LEU A 357 2.12 -20.05 2.20
C LEU A 357 2.99 -18.91 1.69
N THR A 358 4.28 -18.92 2.06
CA THR A 358 5.30 -18.05 1.49
C THR A 358 6.24 -18.85 0.58
N TYR A 359 6.60 -18.22 -0.53
CA TYR A 359 7.59 -18.76 -1.47
C TYR A 359 8.84 -17.89 -1.46
N ARG A 360 10.02 -18.51 -1.58
CA ARG A 360 11.30 -17.77 -1.55
C ARG A 360 11.89 -17.53 -2.92
N THR A 361 11.51 -18.34 -3.91
CA THR A 361 11.92 -18.18 -5.32
C THR A 361 10.74 -18.46 -6.24
N PRO A 362 10.77 -18.03 -7.50
CA PRO A 362 9.75 -18.36 -8.48
C PRO A 362 9.57 -19.88 -8.69
N GLU A 363 10.65 -20.67 -8.62
CA GLU A 363 10.63 -22.14 -8.76
C GLU A 363 9.98 -22.79 -7.52
N HIS A 364 10.26 -22.27 -6.33
CA HIS A 364 9.59 -22.72 -5.11
C HIS A 364 8.08 -22.44 -5.19
N LEU A 365 7.66 -21.28 -5.70
CA LEU A 365 6.24 -21.02 -5.94
C LEU A 365 5.63 -22.05 -6.91
N ALA A 366 6.31 -22.33 -8.03
CA ALA A 366 5.81 -23.29 -9.01
C ALA A 366 5.61 -24.69 -8.37
N SER A 367 6.54 -25.13 -7.53
CA SER A 367 6.44 -26.41 -6.79
C SER A 367 5.28 -26.41 -5.79
N LEU A 368 5.07 -25.33 -5.04
CA LEU A 368 3.95 -25.19 -4.11
C LEU A 368 2.60 -25.22 -4.85
N LEU A 369 2.52 -24.57 -6.01
CA LEU A 369 1.31 -24.58 -6.83
C LEU A 369 1.04 -25.97 -7.45
N ASP A 370 2.06 -26.69 -7.89
CA ASP A 370 1.91 -28.09 -8.36
C ASP A 370 1.34 -28.97 -7.23
N SER A 371 1.88 -28.85 -6.00
CA SER A 371 1.39 -29.57 -4.83
C SER A 371 -0.06 -29.22 -4.46
N ALA A 372 -0.40 -27.93 -4.55
CA ALA A 372 -1.76 -27.46 -4.28
C ALA A 372 -2.77 -27.99 -5.32
N LEU A 373 -2.41 -27.95 -6.60
CA LEU A 373 -3.25 -28.46 -7.70
C LEU A 373 -3.38 -30.00 -7.65
N ALA A 374 -2.38 -30.70 -7.10
CA ALA A 374 -2.43 -32.15 -6.84
C ALA A 374 -3.24 -32.52 -5.59
N GLY A 375 -3.82 -31.57 -4.87
CA GLY A 375 -4.61 -31.79 -3.65
C GLY A 375 -3.78 -32.19 -2.43
N GLN A 376 -2.47 -31.93 -2.43
CA GLN A 376 -1.57 -32.22 -1.31
C GLN A 376 -1.62 -31.17 -0.20
N ILE A 377 -2.30 -30.06 -0.44
CA ILE A 377 -2.45 -28.94 0.50
C ILE A 377 -3.94 -28.72 0.74
N ASP A 378 -4.36 -28.66 2.01
CA ASP A 378 -5.74 -28.29 2.36
C ASP A 378 -5.95 -26.77 2.21
N LEU A 379 -6.32 -26.39 1.00
CA LEU A 379 -6.55 -24.99 0.66
C LEU A 379 -7.76 -24.40 1.42
N GLN A 380 -8.81 -25.23 1.69
CA GLN A 380 -10.03 -24.75 2.36
C GLN A 380 -9.76 -24.40 3.82
N GLU A 381 -9.03 -25.27 4.54
CA GLU A 381 -8.65 -25.00 5.92
C GLU A 381 -7.75 -23.77 6.00
N MET A 382 -6.74 -23.68 5.12
CA MET A 382 -5.82 -22.54 5.07
C MET A 382 -6.53 -21.22 4.78
N ALA A 383 -7.46 -21.19 3.82
CA ALA A 383 -8.25 -20.02 3.49
C ALA A 383 -9.09 -19.55 4.68
N SER A 384 -9.76 -20.49 5.35
CA SER A 384 -10.59 -20.19 6.53
C SER A 384 -9.77 -19.64 7.69
N ASN A 385 -8.60 -20.22 7.95
CA ASN A 385 -7.68 -19.73 8.98
C ASN A 385 -7.13 -18.36 8.64
N GLY A 386 -6.68 -18.13 7.41
CA GLY A 386 -6.17 -16.84 6.93
C GLY A 386 -7.22 -15.74 7.01
N GLU A 387 -8.46 -16.02 6.57
CA GLU A 387 -9.57 -15.06 6.65
C GLU A 387 -9.85 -14.66 8.10
N ARG A 388 -9.95 -15.63 9.01
CA ARG A 388 -10.20 -15.38 10.43
C ARG A 388 -9.11 -14.48 11.03
N VAL A 389 -7.83 -14.81 10.83
CA VAL A 389 -6.70 -14.01 11.34
C VAL A 389 -6.71 -12.60 10.74
N ALA A 390 -6.99 -12.45 9.45
CA ALA A 390 -7.06 -11.16 8.78
C ALA A 390 -8.17 -10.29 9.39
N ARG A 391 -9.39 -10.82 9.55
CA ARG A 391 -10.52 -10.09 10.14
C ARG A 391 -10.28 -9.69 11.60
N GLU A 392 -9.66 -10.56 12.40
CA GLU A 392 -9.34 -10.27 13.80
C GLU A 392 -8.27 -9.19 13.97
N ARG A 393 -7.20 -9.24 13.16
CA ARG A 393 -6.01 -8.41 13.36
C ARG A 393 -6.00 -7.12 12.54
N PHE A 394 -6.70 -7.10 11.41
CA PHE A 394 -6.64 -6.03 10.41
C PHE A 394 -8.02 -5.43 10.09
N SER A 395 -8.92 -5.44 11.07
CA SER A 395 -10.25 -4.85 10.88
C SER A 395 -10.16 -3.33 10.66
N PRO A 396 -11.06 -2.75 9.83
CA PRO A 396 -11.18 -1.30 9.68
C PRO A 396 -11.41 -0.57 10.99
N ASP A 397 -12.13 -1.21 11.95
CA ASP A 397 -12.37 -0.66 13.29
C ASP A 397 -11.09 -0.40 14.08
N ARG A 398 -10.06 -1.23 13.87
CA ARG A 398 -8.76 -1.03 14.53
C ARG A 398 -8.09 0.25 14.03
N LEU A 399 -8.07 0.47 12.72
CA LEU A 399 -7.54 1.71 12.14
C LEU A 399 -8.35 2.93 12.59
N ALA A 400 -9.68 2.84 12.55
CA ALA A 400 -10.57 3.90 13.01
C ALA A 400 -10.28 4.29 14.47
N ARG A 401 -10.10 3.32 15.36
CA ARG A 401 -9.70 3.58 16.78
C ARG A 401 -8.36 4.27 16.88
N ILE A 402 -7.37 3.89 16.05
CA ILE A 402 -6.06 4.57 16.02
C ILE A 402 -6.25 6.03 15.62
N VAL A 403 -6.99 6.32 14.54
CA VAL A 403 -7.24 7.69 14.06
C VAL A 403 -7.94 8.51 15.16
N VAL A 404 -9.02 8.00 15.76
CA VAL A 404 -9.77 8.69 16.81
C VAL A 404 -8.92 8.91 18.08
N SER A 405 -8.11 7.93 18.48
CA SER A 405 -7.19 8.07 19.60
C SER A 405 -6.14 9.14 19.35
N GLN A 406 -5.54 9.15 18.16
CA GLN A 406 -4.57 10.18 17.76
C GLN A 406 -5.19 11.57 17.75
N TRP A 407 -6.41 11.70 17.20
CA TRP A 407 -7.15 12.97 17.21
C TRP A 407 -7.39 13.49 18.62
N LYS A 408 -7.85 12.65 19.54
CA LYS A 408 -8.11 13.04 20.95
C LYS A 408 -6.86 13.53 21.68
N ASN A 409 -5.68 13.06 21.26
CA ASN A 409 -4.39 13.39 21.88
C ASN A 409 -3.67 14.57 21.19
N MET A 410 -4.25 15.18 20.14
CA MET A 410 -3.65 16.36 19.53
C MET A 410 -3.87 17.63 20.36
N PRO A 411 -2.88 18.56 20.37
CA PRO A 411 -3.05 19.86 20.97
C PRO A 411 -4.19 20.64 20.29
N ARG A 412 -4.96 21.39 21.08
CA ARG A 412 -6.02 22.28 20.59
C ARG A 412 -5.46 23.58 20.05
#